data_a0a14bf8f041754507972e316152d5fc
#
_entry.id   a0a14bf8f041754507972e316152d5fc
#
_cell.length_a   1.000
_cell.length_b   1.000
_cell.length_c   1.000
_cell.angle_alpha   90.00
_cell.angle_beta   90.00
_cell.angle_gamma   90.00
#
_symmetry.space_group_name_H-M   'P 1'
#
loop_
_entity.id
_entity.type
_entity.pdbx_description
1 polymer ?
#
loop_
_entity_poly.entity_id
_entity_poly.type
_entity_poly.pdbx_seq_one_letter_code
_entity_poly.pdbx_strand_id
1 'polypeptide(L)'
;MRSIGALGKATNTKVETIRYYERIGLLAPPQRTDGNYRTYDDEALARLSFIRRSRHLGFSLDQVRALLSLTDQGTQDCKTVDRIARDHMAEIERKIADLIALRHELSTMIESCGGGNISECRIIEALSPFDN
;
A
#
# COMPACT_ATOMS: atom_id res chain seq x y z
N MET A 1 -22.52 -0.69 -9.85
CA MET A 1 -21.43 -0.90 -10.80
C MET A 1 -20.84 0.43 -11.17
N ARG A 2 -19.52 0.47 -11.36
CA ARG A 2 -18.79 1.72 -11.59
C ARG A 2 -18.03 1.66 -12.91
N SER A 3 -17.84 2.83 -13.55
CA SER A 3 -16.93 2.94 -14.69
C SER A 3 -15.47 2.88 -14.19
N ILE A 4 -14.53 2.70 -15.12
CA ILE A 4 -13.12 2.71 -14.78
C ILE A 4 -12.70 4.08 -14.18
N GLY A 5 -13.27 5.17 -14.69
CA GLY A 5 -13.01 6.50 -14.16
C GLY A 5 -13.52 6.68 -12.74
N ALA A 6 -14.72 6.17 -12.45
CA ALA A 6 -15.30 6.22 -11.12
C ALA A 6 -14.51 5.35 -10.14
N LEU A 7 -14.08 4.18 -10.58
CA LEU A 7 -13.24 3.30 -9.77
C LEU A 7 -11.91 3.97 -9.43
N GLY A 8 -11.30 4.63 -10.39
CA GLY A 8 -10.06 5.36 -10.18
C GLY A 8 -10.21 6.49 -9.18
N LYS A 9 -11.30 7.24 -9.26
CA LYS A 9 -11.59 8.31 -8.29
C LYS A 9 -11.80 7.77 -6.89
N ALA A 10 -12.58 6.69 -6.76
CA ALA A 10 -12.89 6.09 -5.47
C ALA A 10 -11.64 5.55 -4.76
N THR A 11 -10.64 5.12 -5.51
CA THR A 11 -9.42 4.52 -4.97
C THR A 11 -8.20 5.42 -5.10
N ASN A 12 -8.36 6.62 -5.65
CA ASN A 12 -7.26 7.53 -5.95
C ASN A 12 -6.16 6.85 -6.78
N THR A 13 -6.58 6.13 -7.80
CA THR A 13 -5.71 5.36 -8.69
C THR A 13 -5.92 5.81 -10.12
N LYS A 14 -4.83 5.97 -10.86
CA LYS A 14 -4.91 6.35 -12.28
C LYS A 14 -5.51 5.21 -13.10
N VAL A 15 -6.27 5.59 -14.14
CA VAL A 15 -6.89 4.62 -15.04
C VAL A 15 -5.85 3.70 -15.69
N GLU A 16 -4.70 4.25 -16.09
CA GLU A 16 -3.61 3.44 -16.67
C GLU A 16 -3.09 2.40 -15.68
N THR A 17 -3.02 2.74 -14.41
CA THR A 17 -2.59 1.81 -13.36
C THR A 17 -3.59 0.68 -13.20
N ILE A 18 -4.88 0.99 -13.24
CA ILE A 18 -5.95 -0.02 -13.18
C ILE A 18 -5.80 -1.00 -14.35
N ARG A 19 -5.61 -0.48 -15.55
CA ARG A 19 -5.41 -1.31 -16.76
C ARG A 19 -4.17 -2.18 -16.64
N TYR A 20 -3.11 -1.63 -16.07
CA TYR A 20 -1.87 -2.39 -15.84
C TYR A 20 -2.12 -3.56 -14.89
N TYR A 21 -2.85 -3.33 -13.79
CA TYR A 21 -3.17 -4.38 -12.82
C TYR A 21 -4.04 -5.47 -13.45
N GLU A 22 -4.92 -5.13 -14.36
CA GLU A 22 -5.69 -6.12 -15.12
C GLU A 22 -4.78 -6.97 -15.99
N ARG A 23 -3.83 -6.34 -16.69
CA ARG A 23 -2.90 -7.06 -17.57
C ARG A 23 -2.04 -8.06 -16.83
N ILE A 24 -1.58 -7.72 -15.64
CA ILE A 24 -0.70 -8.60 -14.85
C ILE A 24 -1.46 -9.55 -13.95
N GLY A 25 -2.78 -9.53 -14.01
CA GLY A 25 -3.62 -10.48 -13.29
C GLY A 25 -3.89 -10.16 -11.83
N LEU A 26 -3.57 -8.94 -11.37
CA LEU A 26 -3.92 -8.53 -10.02
C LEU A 26 -5.39 -8.20 -9.87
N LEU A 27 -6.03 -7.74 -10.94
CA LEU A 27 -7.47 -7.50 -11.00
C LEU A 27 -8.08 -8.42 -12.04
N ALA A 28 -9.26 -8.96 -11.73
CA ALA A 28 -10.02 -9.73 -12.71
C ALA A 28 -10.44 -8.84 -13.88
N PRO A 29 -10.59 -9.40 -15.09
CA PRO A 29 -11.12 -8.63 -16.19
C PRO A 29 -12.47 -8.02 -15.84
N PRO A 30 -12.72 -6.76 -16.21
CA PRO A 30 -13.98 -6.12 -15.88
C PRO A 30 -15.14 -6.74 -16.65
N GLN A 31 -16.32 -6.67 -16.06
CA GLN A 31 -17.55 -6.97 -16.78
C GLN A 31 -17.82 -5.84 -17.77
N ARG A 32 -18.60 -6.15 -18.81
CA ARG A 32 -18.94 -5.16 -19.81
C ARG A 32 -20.44 -5.00 -19.88
N THR A 33 -20.88 -3.75 -20.11
CA THR A 33 -22.28 -3.44 -20.35
C THR A 33 -22.67 -3.86 -21.75
N ASP A 34 -23.97 -3.79 -22.08
CA ASP A 34 -24.49 -4.04 -23.43
C ASP A 34 -23.83 -3.11 -24.47
N GLY A 35 -23.44 -1.90 -24.05
CA GLY A 35 -22.71 -0.97 -24.89
C GLY A 35 -21.21 -1.21 -24.93
N ASN A 36 -20.74 -2.33 -24.40
CA ASN A 36 -19.32 -2.71 -24.37
C ASN A 36 -18.44 -1.80 -23.51
N TYR A 37 -19.00 -1.15 -22.50
CA TYR A 37 -18.25 -0.33 -21.55
C TYR A 37 -17.82 -1.16 -20.35
N ARG A 38 -16.62 -0.89 -19.84
CA ARG A 38 -16.08 -1.56 -18.65
C ARG A 38 -16.88 -1.17 -17.42
N THR A 39 -17.27 -2.17 -16.61
CA THR A 39 -17.93 -1.95 -15.32
C THR A 39 -17.25 -2.75 -14.23
N TYR A 40 -17.23 -2.17 -13.04
CA TYR A 40 -16.55 -2.74 -11.88
C TYR A 40 -17.52 -2.80 -10.70
N ASP A 41 -17.54 -3.94 -10.03
CA ASP A 41 -18.41 -4.18 -8.88
C ASP A 41 -17.69 -3.81 -7.57
N ASP A 42 -18.38 -4.06 -6.45
CA ASP A 42 -17.84 -3.76 -5.12
C ASP A 42 -16.62 -4.62 -4.77
N GLU A 43 -16.57 -5.84 -5.31
CA GLU A 43 -15.42 -6.72 -5.12
C GLU A 43 -14.18 -6.13 -5.76
N ALA A 44 -14.30 -5.60 -6.98
CA ALA A 44 -13.21 -4.92 -7.66
C ALA A 44 -12.75 -3.69 -6.88
N LEU A 45 -13.69 -2.92 -6.34
CA LEU A 45 -13.37 -1.76 -5.51
C LEU A 45 -12.57 -2.16 -4.27
N ALA A 46 -13.03 -3.19 -3.56
CA ALA A 46 -12.35 -3.65 -2.35
C ALA A 46 -10.94 -4.16 -2.66
N ARG A 47 -10.80 -4.92 -3.74
CA ARG A 47 -9.52 -5.47 -4.14
C ARG A 47 -8.53 -4.37 -4.55
N LEU A 48 -8.96 -3.41 -5.33
CA LEU A 48 -8.11 -2.29 -5.75
C LEU A 48 -7.73 -1.41 -4.58
N SER A 49 -8.65 -1.17 -3.65
CA SER A 49 -8.36 -0.41 -2.42
C SER A 49 -7.29 -1.10 -1.59
N PHE A 50 -7.35 -2.42 -1.49
CA PHE A 50 -6.34 -3.21 -0.78
C PHE A 50 -4.98 -3.10 -1.47
N ILE A 51 -4.95 -3.25 -2.78
CA ILE A 51 -3.70 -3.14 -3.57
C ILE A 51 -3.06 -1.77 -3.34
N ARG A 52 -3.85 -0.71 -3.48
CA ARG A 52 -3.35 0.65 -3.33
C ARG A 52 -2.80 0.90 -1.94
N ARG A 53 -3.54 0.50 -0.91
CA ARG A 53 -3.13 0.67 0.48
C ARG A 53 -1.82 -0.07 0.78
N SER A 54 -1.71 -1.30 0.31
CA SER A 54 -0.51 -2.12 0.51
C SER A 54 0.69 -1.51 -0.20
N ARG A 55 0.51 -1.05 -1.43
CA ARG A 55 1.58 -0.37 -2.19
C ARG A 55 2.02 0.92 -1.51
N HIS A 56 1.07 1.68 -1.01
CA HIS A 56 1.36 2.92 -0.28
C HIS A 56 2.20 2.64 0.97
N LEU A 57 1.99 1.51 1.61
CA LEU A 57 2.75 1.11 2.80
C LEU A 57 4.07 0.44 2.47
N GLY A 58 4.43 0.35 1.20
CA GLY A 58 5.74 -0.11 0.77
C GLY A 58 5.83 -1.59 0.41
N PHE A 59 4.70 -2.30 0.32
CA PHE A 59 4.72 -3.68 -0.13
C PHE A 59 4.93 -3.76 -1.64
N SER A 60 5.73 -4.71 -2.08
CA SER A 60 5.95 -4.95 -3.51
C SER A 60 4.73 -5.58 -4.16
N LEU A 61 4.66 -5.51 -5.49
CA LEU A 61 3.57 -6.16 -6.23
C LEU A 61 3.56 -7.68 -5.98
N ASP A 62 4.73 -8.30 -5.85
CA ASP A 62 4.81 -9.73 -5.56
C ASP A 62 4.23 -10.05 -4.18
N GLN A 63 4.52 -9.22 -3.18
CA GLN A 63 3.95 -9.38 -1.84
C GLN A 63 2.44 -9.18 -1.84
N VAL A 64 1.95 -8.19 -2.57
CA VAL A 64 0.51 -7.95 -2.73
C VAL A 64 -0.15 -9.13 -3.41
N ARG A 65 0.47 -9.65 -4.47
CA ARG A 65 -0.04 -10.84 -5.18
C ARG A 65 -0.16 -12.04 -4.25
N ALA A 66 0.85 -12.27 -3.41
CA ALA A 66 0.82 -13.37 -2.45
C ALA A 66 -0.34 -13.23 -1.47
N LEU A 67 -0.59 -12.02 -0.98
CA LEU A 67 -1.73 -11.76 -0.09
C LEU A 67 -3.07 -11.98 -0.78
N LEU A 68 -3.21 -11.47 -2.00
CA LEU A 68 -4.45 -11.61 -2.76
C LEU A 68 -4.74 -13.06 -3.13
N SER A 69 -3.70 -13.86 -3.35
CA SER A 69 -3.87 -15.27 -3.68
C SER A 69 -4.54 -16.05 -2.55
N LEU A 70 -4.44 -15.59 -1.31
CA LEU A 70 -5.10 -16.22 -0.18
C LEU A 70 -6.63 -16.16 -0.29
N THR A 71 -7.16 -15.11 -0.90
CA THR A 71 -8.60 -14.94 -1.08
C THR A 71 -9.14 -15.72 -2.29
N ASP A 72 -8.26 -16.04 -3.24
CA ASP A 72 -8.65 -16.63 -4.51
C ASP A 72 -8.60 -18.16 -4.51
N GLN A 73 -7.99 -18.75 -3.49
CA GLN A 73 -7.77 -20.19 -3.46
C GLN A 73 -8.53 -20.87 -2.33
N GLY A 74 -9.75 -21.28 -2.65
CA GLY A 74 -10.60 -22.00 -1.70
C GLY A 74 -10.12 -23.42 -1.37
N THR A 75 -9.10 -23.91 -2.06
CA THR A 75 -8.56 -25.27 -1.86
C THR A 75 -7.26 -25.30 -1.08
N GLN A 76 -6.72 -24.15 -0.68
CA GLN A 76 -5.49 -24.13 0.07
C GLN A 76 -5.66 -24.60 1.51
N ASP A 77 -4.63 -25.29 2.00
CA ASP A 77 -4.56 -25.76 3.38
C ASP A 77 -4.54 -24.55 4.33
N CYS A 78 -5.33 -24.61 5.39
CA CYS A 78 -5.38 -23.56 6.41
C CYS A 78 -4.02 -23.26 7.03
N LYS A 79 -3.15 -24.27 7.16
CA LYS A 79 -1.80 -24.07 7.70
C LYS A 79 -0.96 -23.20 6.78
N THR A 80 -1.07 -23.38 5.47
CA THR A 80 -0.35 -22.57 4.50
C THR A 80 -0.84 -21.14 4.52
N VAL A 81 -2.16 -20.94 4.55
CA VAL A 81 -2.78 -19.61 4.66
C VAL A 81 -2.33 -18.91 5.94
N ASP A 82 -2.38 -19.63 7.07
CA ASP A 82 -1.98 -19.07 8.36
C ASP A 82 -0.51 -18.62 8.36
N ARG A 83 0.38 -19.46 7.81
CA ARG A 83 1.81 -19.12 7.75
C ARG A 83 2.07 -17.86 6.93
N ILE A 84 1.46 -17.76 5.73
CA ILE A 84 1.64 -16.61 4.86
C ILE A 84 1.11 -15.34 5.53
N ALA A 85 -0.07 -15.44 6.14
CA ALA A 85 -0.67 -14.31 6.84
C ALA A 85 0.19 -13.86 8.02
N ARG A 86 0.76 -14.80 8.79
CA ARG A 86 1.63 -14.47 9.92
C ARG A 86 2.93 -13.82 9.47
N ASP A 87 3.52 -14.27 8.36
CA ASP A 87 4.73 -13.68 7.82
C ASP A 87 4.49 -12.23 7.43
N HIS A 88 3.37 -11.95 6.77
CA HIS A 88 3.01 -10.58 6.39
C HIS A 88 2.70 -9.72 7.61
N MET A 89 2.02 -10.28 8.61
CA MET A 89 1.73 -9.56 9.85
C MET A 89 3.01 -9.18 10.58
N ALA A 90 3.98 -10.09 10.64
CA ALA A 90 5.28 -9.80 11.27
C ALA A 90 5.99 -8.65 10.55
N GLU A 91 5.92 -8.59 9.23
CA GLU A 91 6.51 -7.49 8.47
C GLU A 91 5.80 -6.17 8.75
N ILE A 92 4.47 -6.19 8.85
CA ILE A 92 3.69 -5.00 9.22
C ILE A 92 4.07 -4.53 10.63
N GLU A 93 4.22 -5.45 11.58
CA GLU A 93 4.60 -5.11 12.94
C GLU A 93 5.99 -4.45 13.00
N ARG A 94 6.93 -4.93 12.18
CA ARG A 94 8.24 -4.29 12.06
C ARG A 94 8.13 -2.87 11.53
N LYS A 95 7.29 -2.64 10.51
CA LYS A 95 7.07 -1.31 9.97
C LYS A 95 6.43 -0.37 11.00
N ILE A 96 5.50 -0.88 11.79
CA ILE A 96 4.89 -0.10 12.87
C ILE A 96 5.95 0.30 13.90
N ALA A 97 6.80 -0.63 14.31
CA ALA A 97 7.86 -0.35 15.27
C ALA A 97 8.84 0.70 14.73
N ASP A 98 9.23 0.58 13.47
CA ASP A 98 10.12 1.53 12.81
C ASP A 98 9.49 2.93 12.72
N LEU A 99 8.20 3.01 12.40
CA LEU A 99 7.49 4.28 12.34
C LEU A 99 7.38 4.93 13.72
N ILE A 100 7.15 4.14 14.76
CA ILE A 100 7.11 4.65 16.15
C ILE A 100 8.48 5.20 16.52
N ALA A 101 9.55 4.48 16.21
CA ALA A 101 10.92 4.94 16.49
C ALA A 101 11.23 6.25 15.74
N LEU A 102 10.89 6.31 14.48
CA LEU A 102 11.10 7.52 13.67
C LEU A 102 10.29 8.70 14.22
N ARG A 103 9.04 8.45 14.59
CA ARG A 103 8.19 9.48 15.19
C ARG A 103 8.82 10.04 16.46
N HIS A 104 9.39 9.17 17.29
CA HIS A 104 10.06 9.58 18.53
C HIS A 104 11.29 10.44 18.22
N GLU A 105 12.10 10.02 17.25
CA GLU A 105 13.28 10.79 16.83
C GLU A 105 12.89 12.18 16.32
N LEU A 106 11.86 12.26 15.48
CA LEU A 106 11.39 13.55 14.95
C LEU A 106 10.84 14.43 16.06
N SER A 107 10.12 13.85 17.02
CA SER A 107 9.59 14.61 18.16
C SER A 107 10.74 15.19 18.99
N THR A 108 11.79 14.43 19.22
CA THR A 108 12.98 14.90 19.96
C THR A 108 13.67 16.02 19.20
N MET A 109 13.81 15.91 17.88
CA MET A 109 14.41 16.95 17.05
C MET A 109 13.60 18.23 17.12
N ILE A 110 12.27 18.14 17.01
CA ILE A 110 11.38 19.30 17.08
C ILE A 110 11.53 20.01 18.43
N GLU A 111 11.55 19.27 19.52
CA GLU A 111 11.74 19.85 20.85
C GLU A 111 13.10 20.50 21.03
N SER A 112 14.14 19.96 20.38
CA SER A 112 15.50 20.49 20.45
C SER A 112 15.71 21.72 19.59
N CYS A 113 14.91 21.89 18.54
CA CYS A 113 15.06 22.98 17.58
C CYS A 113 14.17 24.16 17.96
N GLY A 114 14.54 24.88 18.99
CA GLY A 114 13.72 25.91 19.63
C GLY A 114 13.63 27.24 18.89
N GLY A 115 13.53 27.24 17.54
CA GLY A 115 13.36 28.48 16.78
C GLY A 115 14.65 29.16 16.36
N GLY A 116 15.77 28.45 16.40
CA GLY A 116 17.07 28.94 15.95
C GLY A 116 17.21 28.92 14.42
N ASN A 117 18.37 29.29 13.94
CA ASN A 117 18.71 29.28 12.52
C ASN A 117 18.82 27.86 12.00
N ILE A 118 18.72 27.69 10.68
CA ILE A 118 18.89 26.39 10.02
C ILE A 118 20.26 25.78 10.40
N SER A 119 21.29 26.60 10.49
CA SER A 119 22.64 26.13 10.87
C SER A 119 22.69 25.54 12.29
N GLU A 120 21.75 25.92 13.13
CA GLU A 120 21.65 25.45 14.51
C GLU A 120 20.56 24.37 14.68
N CYS A 121 19.81 24.09 13.62
CA CYS A 121 18.70 23.17 13.68
C CYS A 121 19.19 21.70 13.68
N ARG A 122 18.88 20.99 14.75
CA ARG A 122 19.28 19.57 14.89
C ARG A 122 18.61 18.67 13.88
N ILE A 123 17.45 19.07 13.35
CA ILE A 123 16.76 18.31 12.31
C ILE A 123 17.61 18.25 11.06
N ILE A 124 18.13 19.40 10.63
CA ILE A 124 18.98 19.49 9.44
C ILE A 124 20.29 18.74 9.69
N GLU A 125 20.88 18.90 10.86
CA GLU A 125 22.11 18.21 11.23
C GLU A 125 21.94 16.69 11.20
N ALA A 126 20.84 16.19 11.81
CA ALA A 126 20.58 14.75 11.88
C ALA A 126 20.28 14.11 10.52
N LEU A 127 19.70 14.88 9.60
CA LEU A 127 19.35 14.41 8.26
C LEU A 127 20.48 14.57 7.25
N SER A 128 21.56 15.24 7.62
CA SER A 128 22.72 15.42 6.75
C SER A 128 23.48 14.09 6.62
N PRO A 129 23.70 13.59 5.39
CA PRO A 129 24.40 12.30 5.21
C PRO A 129 25.90 12.38 5.50
N PHE A 130 26.44 13.57 5.69
CA PHE A 130 27.89 13.79 5.90
C PHE A 130 28.21 14.21 7.33
N ASP A 131 27.22 14.27 8.19
CA ASP A 131 27.42 14.56 9.60
C ASP A 131 27.84 13.30 10.33
N ASN A 132 29.09 13.24 10.65
CA ASN A 132 29.65 12.14 11.41
C ASN A 132 29.93 12.56 12.83
#